data_e4b63dbb3cd92c5d72fbb47936f59885
#
_entry.id   e4b63dbb3cd92c5d72fbb47936f59885
#
_cell.length_a   1.000
_cell.length_b   1.000
_cell.length_c   1.000
_cell.angle_alpha   90.00
_cell.angle_beta   90.00
_cell.angle_gamma   90.00
#
_symmetry.space_group_name_H-M   'P 1'
#
loop_
_entity.id
_entity.type
_entity.pdbx_description
1 polymer ?
#
loop_
_entity_poly.entity_id
_entity_poly.type
_entity_poly.pdbx_seq_one_letter_code
_entity_poly.pdbx_strand_id
1 'polypeptide(L)' 'MMHMTHKELVDQVSSNIFSQSGKIESQRSWLAMRNYLEQLDDEQLKLMLKEAN' A
#
# COMPACT_ATOMS: atom_id res chain seq x y z
N MET A 1 -6.41 -20.81 -4.70
CA MET A 1 -6.76 -19.43 -4.96
C MET A 1 -6.40 -18.56 -3.78
N MET A 2 -5.74 -17.46 -4.02
CA MET A 2 -5.23 -16.64 -2.93
C MET A 2 -6.12 -15.46 -2.65
N HIS A 3 -6.50 -15.34 -1.40
CA HIS A 3 -7.19 -14.18 -0.89
C HIS A 3 -6.20 -13.30 -0.16
N MET A 4 -6.13 -12.07 -0.55
CA MET A 4 -5.33 -11.11 0.20
C MET A 4 -6.21 -10.48 1.26
N THR A 5 -5.74 -10.51 2.49
CA THR A 5 -6.43 -9.80 3.56
C THR A 5 -6.24 -8.31 3.36
N HIS A 6 -7.04 -7.52 4.07
CA HIS A 6 -6.90 -6.07 4.01
C HIS A 6 -5.47 -5.64 4.36
N LYS A 7 -4.91 -6.26 5.37
CA LYS A 7 -3.55 -5.94 5.80
C LYS A 7 -2.54 -6.25 4.69
N GLU A 8 -2.73 -7.36 4.01
CA GLU A 8 -1.83 -7.74 2.91
C GLU A 8 -1.92 -6.75 1.76
N LEU A 9 -3.13 -6.28 1.47
CA LEU A 9 -3.32 -5.27 0.44
C LEU A 9 -2.59 -3.98 0.80
N VAL A 10 -2.70 -3.56 2.05
CA VAL A 10 -2.00 -2.37 2.54
C VAL A 10 -0.50 -2.55 2.39
N ASP A 11 0.00 -3.72 2.76
CA ASP A 11 1.43 -4.00 2.65
C ASP A 11 1.89 -3.95 1.19
N GLN A 12 1.13 -4.54 0.29
CA GLN A 12 1.50 -4.56 -1.13
C GLN A 12 1.48 -3.17 -1.74
N VAL A 13 0.46 -2.39 -1.44
CA VAL A 13 0.36 -1.04 -1.96
C VAL A 13 1.51 -0.19 -1.41
N SER A 14 1.78 -0.30 -0.12
CA SER A 14 2.88 0.44 0.50
C SER A 14 4.20 0.11 -0.18
N SER A 15 4.44 -1.18 -0.38
CA SER A 15 5.67 -1.65 -0.99
C SER A 15 5.82 -1.10 -2.41
N ASN A 16 4.74 -1.11 -3.19
CA ASN A 16 4.78 -0.59 -4.54
C ASN A 16 5.08 0.90 -4.57
N ILE A 17 4.44 1.67 -3.68
CA ILE A 17 4.66 3.10 -3.64
C ILE A 17 6.11 3.43 -3.30
N PHE A 18 6.65 2.78 -2.28
CA PHE A 18 8.02 3.05 -1.88
C PHE A 18 9.05 2.54 -2.89
N SER A 19 8.71 1.45 -3.55
CA SER A 19 9.58 0.95 -4.61
C SER A 19 9.67 1.93 -5.77
N GLN A 20 8.56 2.56 -6.12
CA GLN A 20 8.53 3.52 -7.22
C GLN A 20 9.22 4.83 -6.87
N SER A 21 9.09 5.27 -5.63
CA SER A 21 9.70 6.53 -5.24
C SER A 21 11.21 6.41 -5.02
N GLY A 22 11.70 5.19 -4.91
CA GLY A 22 13.14 4.97 -4.84
C GLY A 22 13.77 5.12 -3.48
N LYS A 23 13.07 5.65 -2.51
CA LYS A 23 13.60 5.73 -1.16
C LYS A 23 12.52 6.06 -0.14
N ILE A 24 12.77 5.62 1.06
CA ILE A 24 11.93 5.92 2.21
C ILE A 24 12.65 6.97 3.03
N GLU A 25 12.05 8.13 3.15
CA GLU A 25 12.73 9.23 3.83
C GLU A 25 12.68 9.11 5.34
N SER A 26 11.60 8.55 5.89
CA SER A 26 11.52 8.40 7.33
C SER A 26 10.46 7.38 7.70
N GLN A 27 10.59 6.85 8.91
CA GLN A 27 9.58 5.93 9.44
C GLN A 27 8.24 6.61 9.62
N ARG A 28 8.27 7.92 9.90
CA ARG A 28 7.02 8.66 10.04
C ARG A 28 6.22 8.66 8.77
N SER A 29 6.89 8.91 7.66
CA SER A 29 6.22 8.92 6.36
C SER A 29 5.64 7.55 6.06
N TRP A 30 6.40 6.51 6.38
CA TRP A 30 5.95 5.14 6.19
C TRP A 30 4.70 4.86 7.00
N LEU A 31 4.72 5.19 8.30
CA LEU A 31 3.60 4.93 9.18
C LEU A 31 2.37 5.75 8.79
N ALA A 32 2.57 7.00 8.42
CA ALA A 32 1.46 7.83 7.97
C ALA A 32 0.82 7.26 6.72
N MET A 33 1.63 6.80 5.79
CA MET A 33 1.14 6.20 4.56
C MET A 33 0.32 4.95 4.86
N ARG A 34 0.85 4.08 5.73
CA ARG A 34 0.15 2.85 6.06
C ARG A 34 -1.17 3.14 6.76
N ASN A 35 -1.18 4.11 7.67
CA ASN A 35 -2.42 4.47 8.35
C ASN A 35 -3.47 4.96 7.36
N TYR A 36 -3.06 5.76 6.41
CA TYR A 36 -3.95 6.23 5.37
C TYR A 36 -4.52 5.06 4.56
N LEU A 37 -3.64 4.17 4.13
CA LEU A 37 -4.04 3.04 3.31
C LEU A 37 -4.96 2.09 4.06
N GLU A 38 -4.75 1.93 5.36
CA GLU A 38 -5.60 1.05 6.17
C GLU A 38 -7.03 1.54 6.24
N GLN A 39 -7.25 2.83 6.05
CA GLN A 39 -8.59 3.41 6.06
C GLN A 39 -9.32 3.24 4.74
N LEU A 40 -8.61 2.86 3.69
CA LEU A 40 -9.21 2.66 2.38
C LEU A 40 -9.87 1.29 2.29
N ASP A 41 -10.86 1.20 1.42
CA ASP A 41 -11.52 -0.07 1.14
C ASP A 41 -10.63 -0.99 0.33
N ASP A 42 -10.91 -2.28 0.39
CA ASP A 42 -10.17 -3.26 -0.40
C ASP A 42 -10.20 -2.91 -1.88
N GLU A 43 -11.33 -2.44 -2.37
CA GLU A 43 -11.46 -2.08 -3.77
C GLU A 43 -10.50 -0.97 -4.15
N GLN A 44 -10.37 0.03 -3.29
CA GLN A 44 -9.46 1.13 -3.53
C GLN A 44 -8.02 0.64 -3.57
N LEU A 45 -7.67 -0.22 -2.62
CA LEU A 45 -6.32 -0.76 -2.57
C LEU A 45 -6.02 -1.61 -3.80
N LYS A 46 -6.99 -2.40 -4.24
CA LYS A 46 -6.81 -3.23 -5.44
C LYS A 46 -6.63 -2.38 -6.68
N LEU A 47 -7.37 -1.27 -6.76
CA LEU A 47 -7.20 -0.34 -7.87
C LEU A 47 -5.80 0.25 -7.89
N MET A 48 -5.30 0.62 -6.72
CA MET A 48 -3.95 1.17 -6.62
C MET A 48 -2.91 0.16 -7.07
N LEU A 49 -3.08 -1.10 -6.70
CA LEU A 49 -2.18 -2.16 -7.15
C LEU A 49 -2.24 -2.33 -8.66
N LYS A 50 -3.43 -2.29 -9.19
CA LYS A 50 -3.62 -2.47 -10.63
C LYS A 50 -2.97 -1.33 -11.41
N GLU A 51 -3.11 -0.11 -10.92
CA GLU A 51 -2.55 1.05 -11.60
C GLU A 51 -1.02 1.11 -11.49
N ALA A 52 -0.47 0.52 -10.44
CA ALA A 52 0.97 0.52 -10.24
C ALA A 52 1.67 -0.43 -11.20
N ASN A 53 0.94 -1.37 -11.76
CA ASN A 53 1.49 -2.29 -12.73
C ASN A 53 1.28 -1.74 -14.14
#